data_df9ebe3d0e9604a11e4bfc532af62c60
#
_entry.id   df9ebe3d0e9604a11e4bfc532af62c60
#
_cell.length_a   1.000
_cell.length_b   1.000
_cell.length_c   1.000
_cell.angle_alpha   90.00
_cell.angle_beta   90.00
_cell.angle_gamma   90.00
#
_symmetry.space_group_name_H-M   'P 1'
#
loop_
_entity.id
_entity.type
_entity.pdbx_description
1 polymer ?
#
loop_
_entity_poly.entity_id
_entity_poly.type
_entity_poly.pdbx_seq_one_letter_code
_entity_poly.pdbx_strand_id
1 'polypeptide(L)'
;MAVFTGIVLEMGAVESVSTTGDSGSGRRFEFAAPTLARKLNVGDSVAVNGCCLTAVEVGGSPAAELGTGLRSGLATGRWSADAVDETLSRTNLGGLEVGDAVNLELPLGIGDVLGGHLVQGHVDGVGRVLDPAPDLRVSLPASLARYVVEKGSVTVDGVSLTVVVVGDDSFAVAVITHTMGATTLGRRVAGELVNLEVDVIAKYVERLLSAGATTPYLPTTPDAPTTPDAPTPPSAAARATGSSPR
;
A
#
# COMPACT_ATOMS: atom_id res chain seq x y z
N MET A 1 4.22 -9.04 3.09
CA MET A 1 3.75 -7.83 2.38
C MET A 1 4.02 -6.66 3.31
N ALA A 2 4.74 -5.66 2.84
CA ALA A 2 4.95 -4.43 3.59
C ALA A 2 3.66 -3.59 3.65
N VAL A 3 3.46 -2.88 4.74
CA VAL A 3 2.39 -1.89 4.90
C VAL A 3 3.05 -0.57 5.30
N PHE A 4 2.61 0.50 4.72
CA PHE A 4 3.07 1.87 4.96
C PHE A 4 1.90 2.70 5.50
N THR A 5 2.18 3.93 5.90
CA THR A 5 1.18 4.85 6.46
C THR A 5 0.87 6.03 5.54
N GLY A 6 1.75 6.29 4.58
CA GLY A 6 1.74 7.50 3.78
C GLY A 6 2.30 8.72 4.52
N ILE A 7 3.07 8.48 5.58
CA ILE A 7 3.81 9.52 6.30
C ILE A 7 5.28 9.43 5.92
N VAL A 8 5.74 10.38 5.14
CA VAL A 8 7.13 10.42 4.64
C VAL A 8 8.10 10.57 5.81
N LEU A 9 9.05 9.65 5.90
CA LEU A 9 10.09 9.68 6.91
C LEU A 9 11.21 10.66 6.54
N GLU A 10 11.60 10.67 5.27
CA GLU A 10 12.72 11.46 4.77
C GLU A 10 12.51 11.78 3.28
N MET A 11 12.92 12.97 2.90
CA MET A 11 13.07 13.32 1.49
C MET A 11 14.51 13.03 1.09
N GLY A 12 14.69 11.95 0.29
CA GLY A 12 16.00 11.56 -0.25
C GLY A 12 16.24 12.16 -1.62
N ALA A 13 17.40 11.82 -2.20
CA ALA A 13 17.78 12.21 -3.55
C ALA A 13 18.32 11.00 -4.33
N VAL A 14 18.06 10.96 -5.63
CA VAL A 14 18.68 9.99 -6.56
C VAL A 14 20.14 10.38 -6.78
N GLU A 15 21.08 9.50 -6.46
CA GLU A 15 22.51 9.73 -6.66
C GLU A 15 23.06 9.08 -7.92
N SER A 16 22.53 7.91 -8.27
CA SER A 16 22.90 7.24 -9.52
C SER A 16 21.72 6.46 -10.09
N VAL A 17 21.72 6.31 -11.40
CA VAL A 17 20.78 5.46 -12.15
C VAL A 17 21.60 4.64 -13.12
N SER A 18 21.45 3.31 -13.08
CA SER A 18 22.10 2.38 -13.99
C SER A 18 21.09 1.33 -14.50
N THR A 19 21.39 0.69 -15.61
CA THR A 19 20.56 -0.40 -16.14
C THR A 19 20.86 -1.70 -15.41
N THR A 20 19.85 -2.54 -15.21
CA THR A 20 19.98 -3.87 -14.58
C THR A 20 19.54 -4.96 -15.54
N GLY A 21 20.08 -6.19 -15.31
CA GLY A 21 19.77 -7.37 -16.10
C GLY A 21 20.54 -7.50 -17.42
N ASP A 22 20.71 -8.71 -17.91
CA ASP A 22 21.45 -9.03 -19.16
C ASP A 22 20.78 -8.44 -20.41
N SER A 23 19.49 -8.17 -20.34
CA SER A 23 18.69 -7.54 -21.41
C SER A 23 18.58 -6.02 -21.29
N GLY A 24 19.14 -5.40 -20.25
CA GLY A 24 18.97 -3.97 -19.98
C GLY A 24 17.53 -3.59 -19.58
N SER A 25 16.74 -4.56 -19.15
CA SER A 25 15.32 -4.42 -18.82
C SER A 25 15.11 -4.13 -17.34
N GLY A 26 15.40 -2.91 -16.92
CA GLY A 26 15.24 -2.48 -15.55
C GLY A 26 16.25 -1.42 -15.18
N ARG A 27 16.04 -0.74 -14.06
CA ARG A 27 16.94 0.28 -13.53
C ARG A 27 17.29 -0.01 -12.08
N ARG A 28 18.55 0.18 -11.74
CA ARG A 28 19.03 0.30 -10.37
C ARG A 28 19.15 1.76 -10.03
N PHE A 29 18.55 2.14 -8.93
CA PHE A 29 18.66 3.46 -8.34
C PHE A 29 19.50 3.38 -7.07
N GLU A 30 20.43 4.31 -6.89
CA GLU A 30 21.10 4.58 -5.62
C GLU A 30 20.51 5.89 -5.05
N PHE A 31 20.14 5.85 -3.78
CA PHE A 31 19.50 6.97 -3.10
C PHE A 31 20.36 7.45 -1.93
N ALA A 32 20.51 8.77 -1.80
CA ALA A 32 20.99 9.42 -0.59
C ALA A 32 19.81 9.60 0.38
N ALA A 33 19.89 8.95 1.53
CA ALA A 33 18.87 8.99 2.58
C ALA A 33 19.50 8.69 3.96
N PRO A 34 20.26 9.64 4.54
CA PRO A 34 21.10 9.36 5.72
C PRO A 34 20.31 8.95 6.96
N THR A 35 19.05 9.37 7.12
CA THR A 35 18.22 9.00 8.24
C THR A 35 17.63 7.60 8.06
N LEU A 36 17.09 7.33 6.87
CA LEU A 36 16.46 6.06 6.51
C LEU A 36 17.48 4.94 6.43
N ALA A 37 18.61 5.15 5.74
CA ALA A 37 19.64 4.14 5.53
C ALA A 37 20.22 3.56 6.84
N ARG A 38 20.21 4.34 7.93
CA ARG A 38 20.64 3.86 9.25
C ARG A 38 19.71 2.79 9.86
N LYS A 39 18.49 2.75 9.42
CA LYS A 39 17.44 1.82 9.92
C LYS A 39 17.19 0.65 8.98
N LEU A 40 17.79 0.69 7.78
CA LEU A 40 17.51 -0.21 6.68
C LEU A 40 18.49 -1.40 6.69
N ASN A 41 17.98 -2.58 6.31
CA ASN A 41 18.78 -3.75 6.02
C ASN A 41 18.52 -4.18 4.57
N VAL A 42 19.46 -4.92 3.99
CA VAL A 42 19.24 -5.56 2.68
C VAL A 42 18.05 -6.53 2.79
N GLY A 43 17.14 -6.45 1.83
CA GLY A 43 15.88 -7.20 1.83
C GLY A 43 14.68 -6.46 2.44
N ASP A 44 14.89 -5.34 3.12
CA ASP A 44 13.79 -4.53 3.63
C ASP A 44 13.06 -3.80 2.49
N SER A 45 11.75 -3.58 2.69
CA SER A 45 10.95 -2.76 1.78
C SER A 45 11.09 -1.28 2.11
N VAL A 46 11.08 -0.44 1.08
CA VAL A 46 11.03 1.03 1.19
C VAL A 46 10.02 1.55 0.17
N ALA A 47 9.14 2.45 0.58
CA ALA A 47 8.30 3.18 -0.37
C ALA A 47 9.11 4.37 -0.91
N VAL A 48 9.29 4.41 -2.24
CA VAL A 48 9.93 5.49 -3.00
C VAL A 48 8.86 6.20 -3.82
N ASN A 49 8.55 7.44 -3.53
CA ASN A 49 7.39 8.13 -4.10
C ASN A 49 6.13 7.24 -4.07
N GLY A 50 5.90 6.52 -2.96
CA GLY A 50 4.78 5.60 -2.80
C GLY A 50 4.89 4.28 -3.56
N CYS A 51 5.99 4.00 -4.24
CA CYS A 51 6.23 2.72 -4.89
C CYS A 51 7.10 1.84 -3.97
N CYS A 52 6.62 0.66 -3.60
CA CYS A 52 7.35 -0.29 -2.76
C CYS A 52 8.50 -0.93 -3.55
N LEU A 53 9.72 -0.68 -3.13
CA LEU A 53 10.94 -1.30 -3.64
C LEU A 53 11.65 -2.08 -2.54
N THR A 54 12.51 -3.02 -2.92
CA THR A 54 13.32 -3.80 -1.98
C THR A 54 14.75 -3.27 -1.98
N ALA A 55 15.31 -3.00 -0.82
CA ALA A 55 16.71 -2.61 -0.67
C ALA A 55 17.63 -3.78 -1.06
N VAL A 56 18.45 -3.58 -2.07
CA VAL A 56 19.43 -4.59 -2.55
C VAL A 56 20.82 -4.35 -2.02
N GLU A 57 21.16 -3.08 -1.71
CA GLU A 57 22.40 -2.70 -1.04
C GLU A 57 22.11 -1.58 -0.05
N VAL A 58 22.86 -1.57 1.07
CA VAL A 58 22.77 -0.52 2.09
C VAL A 58 24.19 -0.11 2.46
N GLY A 59 24.49 1.19 2.33
CA GLY A 59 25.80 1.73 2.68
C GLY A 59 26.74 2.03 1.51
N GLY A 60 26.33 1.82 0.26
CA GLY A 60 27.03 2.29 -0.93
C GLY A 60 28.48 1.79 -1.05
N SER A 61 28.75 0.52 -0.74
CA SER A 61 30.00 -0.14 -1.10
C SER A 61 29.73 -1.60 -1.44
N PRO A 62 30.17 -2.09 -2.61
CA PRO A 62 30.10 -3.52 -2.88
C PRO A 62 31.01 -4.23 -1.87
N ALA A 63 30.41 -5.14 -1.11
CA ALA A 63 31.08 -6.20 -0.38
C ALA A 63 32.48 -5.86 0.19
N ALA A 64 32.53 -5.19 1.30
CA ALA A 64 33.57 -5.53 2.25
C ALA A 64 33.17 -6.86 2.87
N GLU A 65 33.46 -7.96 2.17
CA GLU A 65 33.58 -9.28 2.75
C GLU A 65 34.59 -9.20 3.88
N LEU A 66 34.11 -9.10 5.08
CA LEU A 66 34.88 -9.53 6.25
C LEU A 66 33.90 -9.96 7.32
N GLY A 67 33.92 -11.24 7.63
CA GLY A 67 33.16 -11.99 8.60
C GLY A 67 33.21 -11.49 10.04
N THR A 68 32.89 -10.26 10.27
CA THR A 68 32.60 -9.69 11.59
C THR A 68 31.32 -8.89 11.46
N GLY A 69 30.24 -9.36 12.08
CA GLY A 69 28.89 -8.79 12.01
C GLY A 69 28.74 -7.31 12.45
N LEU A 70 29.65 -6.46 12.07
CA LEU A 70 29.55 -5.01 12.22
C LEU A 70 28.98 -4.40 10.94
N ARG A 71 27.88 -3.70 11.07
CA ARG A 71 27.20 -2.93 10.03
C ARG A 71 28.16 -1.92 9.40
N SER A 72 28.81 -2.28 8.30
CA SER A 72 29.70 -1.40 7.52
C SER A 72 28.91 -0.31 6.77
N GLY A 73 27.59 -0.44 6.65
CA GLY A 73 26.74 0.46 5.88
C GLY A 73 26.33 1.77 6.53
N LEU A 74 26.69 1.98 7.79
CA LEU A 74 26.27 3.18 8.55
C LEU A 74 26.98 4.49 8.16
N ALA A 75 28.02 4.41 7.32
CA ALA A 75 28.88 5.57 7.08
C ALA A 75 28.42 6.49 5.95
N THR A 76 27.71 6.01 4.94
CA THR A 76 27.43 6.79 3.73
C THR A 76 26.01 7.35 3.62
N GLY A 77 25.06 6.80 4.37
CA GLY A 77 23.66 7.24 4.28
C GLY A 77 23.02 6.91 2.92
N ARG A 78 23.52 5.87 2.22
CA ARG A 78 23.11 5.45 0.89
C ARG A 78 22.48 4.07 0.90
N TRP A 79 21.62 3.83 -0.04
CA TRP A 79 21.05 2.51 -0.30
C TRP A 79 20.61 2.39 -1.76
N SER A 80 20.45 1.18 -2.27
CA SER A 80 20.01 0.97 -3.65
C SER A 80 18.84 0.02 -3.74
N ALA A 81 18.05 0.17 -4.82
CA ALA A 81 16.96 -0.70 -5.18
C ALA A 81 16.88 -0.90 -6.69
N ASP A 82 16.37 -2.05 -7.09
CA ASP A 82 16.09 -2.36 -8.48
C ASP A 82 14.61 -2.17 -8.79
N ALA A 83 14.31 -1.55 -9.93
CA ALA A 83 12.97 -1.42 -10.48
C ALA A 83 12.90 -2.11 -11.85
N VAL A 84 11.95 -3.04 -12.01
CA VAL A 84 11.70 -3.75 -13.26
C VAL A 84 10.88 -2.88 -14.22
N ASP A 85 10.87 -3.23 -15.51
CA ASP A 85 10.19 -2.47 -16.57
C ASP A 85 8.71 -2.18 -16.26
N GLU A 86 7.99 -3.14 -15.70
CA GLU A 86 6.60 -2.96 -15.29
C GLU A 86 6.46 -1.82 -14.26
N THR A 87 7.34 -1.79 -13.26
CA THR A 87 7.39 -0.72 -12.26
C THR A 87 7.71 0.63 -12.89
N LEU A 88 8.72 0.67 -13.77
CA LEU A 88 9.14 1.90 -14.44
C LEU A 88 8.06 2.46 -15.36
N SER A 89 7.31 1.59 -16.04
CA SER A 89 6.25 1.99 -16.98
C SER A 89 4.98 2.47 -16.27
N ARG A 90 4.71 1.97 -15.05
CA ARG A 90 3.48 2.27 -14.30
C ARG A 90 3.64 3.35 -13.24
N THR A 91 4.85 3.83 -13.01
CA THR A 91 5.14 4.82 -11.98
C THR A 91 5.96 5.97 -12.54
N ASN A 92 6.05 7.06 -11.78
CA ASN A 92 6.93 8.18 -12.13
C ASN A 92 8.42 7.84 -11.96
N LEU A 93 8.75 6.65 -11.41
CA LEU A 93 10.15 6.23 -11.23
C LEU A 93 10.88 6.07 -12.57
N GLY A 94 10.15 5.73 -13.64
CA GLY A 94 10.73 5.64 -14.98
C GLY A 94 11.33 6.94 -15.51
N GLY A 95 10.88 8.09 -14.99
CA GLY A 95 11.37 9.42 -15.35
C GLY A 95 12.41 10.01 -14.40
N LEU A 96 12.79 9.30 -13.33
CA LEU A 96 13.75 9.83 -12.35
C LEU A 96 15.16 9.92 -12.94
N GLU A 97 15.82 11.04 -12.65
CA GLU A 97 17.19 11.35 -13.03
C GLU A 97 18.05 11.64 -11.79
N VAL A 98 19.38 11.66 -11.97
CA VAL A 98 20.31 12.01 -10.90
C VAL A 98 20.05 13.44 -10.40
N GLY A 99 19.91 13.59 -9.11
CA GLY A 99 19.59 14.86 -8.44
C GLY A 99 18.11 15.01 -8.08
N ASP A 100 17.22 14.16 -8.62
CA ASP A 100 15.81 14.24 -8.28
C ASP A 100 15.55 13.90 -6.82
N ALA A 101 14.66 14.67 -6.20
CA ALA A 101 14.18 14.41 -4.86
C ALA A 101 13.07 13.36 -4.86
N VAL A 102 13.08 12.47 -3.87
CA VAL A 102 12.08 11.41 -3.70
C VAL A 102 11.57 11.37 -2.26
N ASN A 103 10.29 11.05 -2.09
CA ASN A 103 9.69 10.76 -0.77
C ASN A 103 10.03 9.33 -0.37
N LEU A 104 10.49 9.14 0.86
CA LEU A 104 10.90 7.84 1.38
C LEU A 104 10.16 7.51 2.68
N GLU A 105 9.65 6.29 2.77
CA GLU A 105 9.00 5.77 3.97
C GLU A 105 9.43 4.32 4.23
N LEU A 106 9.63 3.95 5.50
CA LEU A 106 9.85 2.58 5.94
C LEU A 106 8.51 1.89 6.24
N PRO A 107 8.44 0.55 6.11
CA PRO A 107 7.24 -0.18 6.49
C PRO A 107 6.87 0.05 7.96
N LEU A 108 5.56 0.02 8.22
CA LEU A 108 5.01 0.08 9.56
C LEU A 108 5.46 -1.14 10.38
N GLY A 109 6.10 -0.91 11.52
CA GLY A 109 6.49 -1.94 12.47
C GLY A 109 5.35 -2.33 13.42
N ILE A 110 5.51 -3.46 14.10
CA ILE A 110 4.53 -3.86 15.13
C ILE A 110 4.59 -2.86 16.30
N GLY A 111 3.46 -2.23 16.58
CA GLY A 111 3.34 -1.23 17.66
C GLY A 111 3.50 0.21 17.19
N ASP A 112 3.83 0.44 15.92
CA ASP A 112 3.86 1.79 15.36
C ASP A 112 2.46 2.38 15.18
N VAL A 113 2.38 3.70 15.15
CA VAL A 113 1.12 4.42 14.98
C VAL A 113 0.80 4.56 13.49
N LEU A 114 -0.42 4.21 13.09
CA LEU A 114 -0.93 4.47 11.76
C LEU A 114 -1.34 5.96 11.66
N GLY A 115 -0.40 6.83 11.31
CA GLY A 115 -0.62 8.28 11.26
C GLY A 115 -1.40 8.77 10.03
N GLY A 116 -1.45 7.98 8.95
CA GLY A 116 -2.20 8.24 7.72
C GLY A 116 -3.30 7.20 7.51
N HIS A 117 -3.21 6.43 6.40
CA HIS A 117 -4.10 5.32 6.12
C HIS A 117 -3.31 4.07 5.72
N LEU A 118 -3.98 2.95 5.43
CA LEU A 118 -3.32 1.72 4.99
C LEU A 118 -2.82 1.89 3.55
N VAL A 119 -1.51 2.00 3.41
CA VAL A 119 -0.81 2.16 2.13
C VAL A 119 0.04 0.91 1.87
N GLN A 120 -0.01 0.39 0.66
CA GLN A 120 0.71 -0.84 0.29
C GLN A 120 2.01 -0.56 -0.46
N GLY A 121 2.16 0.66 -1.02
CA GLY A 121 3.22 0.98 -1.96
C GLY A 121 2.97 0.37 -3.34
N HIS A 122 1.72 0.07 -3.65
CA HIS A 122 1.28 -0.50 -4.91
C HIS A 122 0.59 0.59 -5.74
N VAL A 123 1.40 1.33 -6.48
CA VAL A 123 0.93 2.44 -7.32
C VAL A 123 -0.12 1.95 -8.32
N ASP A 124 -1.30 2.56 -8.29
CA ASP A 124 -2.43 2.22 -9.17
C ASP A 124 -2.36 2.93 -10.51
N GLY A 125 -1.71 4.08 -10.54
CA GLY A 125 -1.55 4.87 -11.73
C GLY A 125 -0.75 6.13 -11.48
N VAL A 126 -0.61 6.93 -12.53
CA VAL A 126 0.12 8.18 -12.51
C VAL A 126 -0.84 9.31 -12.83
N GLY A 127 -0.85 10.33 -11.98
CA GLY A 127 -1.55 11.60 -12.23
C GLY A 127 -0.56 12.68 -12.67
N ARG A 128 -1.10 13.78 -13.16
CA ARG A 128 -0.34 15.00 -13.50
C ARG A 128 -0.76 16.14 -12.59
N VAL A 129 0.20 16.84 -12.03
CA VAL A 129 -0.07 18.07 -11.28
C VAL A 129 -0.69 19.10 -12.23
N LEU A 130 -1.90 19.56 -11.88
CA LEU A 130 -2.62 20.61 -12.60
C LEU A 130 -2.40 21.96 -11.93
N ASP A 131 -2.55 22.01 -10.61
CA ASP A 131 -2.22 23.17 -9.79
C ASP A 131 -1.30 22.72 -8.64
N PRO A 132 -0.19 23.43 -8.37
CA PRO A 132 0.74 23.05 -7.31
C PRO A 132 0.18 23.31 -5.90
N ALA A 133 0.87 22.75 -4.88
CA ALA A 133 0.57 23.03 -3.48
C ALA A 133 0.62 24.57 -3.18
N PRO A 134 -0.16 25.09 -2.20
CA PRO A 134 -0.90 24.36 -1.16
C PRO A 134 -2.23 23.73 -1.61
N ASP A 135 -2.89 24.28 -2.63
CA ASP A 135 -4.16 23.77 -3.17
C ASP A 135 -3.87 22.81 -4.33
N LEU A 136 -3.20 21.71 -4.00
CA LEU A 136 -2.72 20.74 -4.99
C LEU A 136 -3.90 20.08 -5.72
N ARG A 137 -3.94 20.27 -7.05
CA ARG A 137 -4.88 19.56 -7.93
C ARG A 137 -4.13 18.63 -8.86
N VAL A 138 -4.61 17.39 -8.94
CA VAL A 138 -3.98 16.32 -9.71
C VAL A 138 -4.99 15.69 -10.65
N SER A 139 -4.58 15.39 -11.88
CA SER A 139 -5.42 14.66 -12.83
C SER A 139 -5.68 13.24 -12.33
N LEU A 140 -6.91 12.76 -12.53
CA LEU A 140 -7.37 11.47 -12.03
C LEU A 140 -7.69 10.56 -13.24
N PRO A 141 -6.92 9.46 -13.43
CA PRO A 141 -7.25 8.47 -14.44
C PRO A 141 -8.68 7.92 -14.25
N ALA A 142 -9.45 7.80 -15.31
CA ALA A 142 -10.85 7.36 -15.26
C ALA A 142 -11.04 6.00 -14.57
N SER A 143 -10.03 5.09 -14.67
CA SER A 143 -10.03 3.81 -13.98
C SER A 143 -9.99 3.92 -12.45
N LEU A 144 -9.45 5.02 -11.92
CA LEU A 144 -9.29 5.26 -10.48
C LEU A 144 -10.40 6.14 -9.89
N ALA A 145 -11.17 6.85 -10.73
CA ALA A 145 -12.16 7.84 -10.29
C ALA A 145 -13.18 7.27 -9.28
N ARG A 146 -13.60 6.02 -9.47
CA ARG A 146 -14.59 5.33 -8.61
C ARG A 146 -14.10 5.10 -7.17
N TYR A 147 -12.79 5.14 -6.93
CA TYR A 147 -12.18 4.88 -5.62
C TYR A 147 -11.84 6.16 -4.86
N VAL A 148 -11.87 7.32 -5.53
CA VAL A 148 -11.55 8.60 -4.92
C VAL A 148 -12.84 9.30 -4.54
N VAL A 149 -13.02 9.61 -3.26
CA VAL A 149 -14.24 10.23 -2.73
C VAL A 149 -13.89 11.46 -1.90
N GLU A 150 -14.77 12.43 -1.86
CA GLU A 150 -14.60 13.61 -0.99
C GLU A 150 -14.47 13.16 0.48
N LYS A 151 -13.50 13.74 1.19
CA LYS A 151 -13.09 13.36 2.57
C LYS A 151 -12.49 11.96 2.72
N GLY A 152 -12.32 11.22 1.62
CA GLY A 152 -11.57 9.97 1.60
C GLY A 152 -10.06 10.19 1.60
N SER A 153 -9.32 9.08 1.75
CA SER A 153 -7.85 9.07 1.68
C SER A 153 -7.36 8.72 0.29
N VAL A 154 -6.24 9.30 -0.10
CA VAL A 154 -5.49 8.96 -1.31
C VAL A 154 -4.01 9.23 -1.04
N THR A 155 -3.09 8.48 -1.67
CA THR A 155 -1.69 8.86 -1.69
C THR A 155 -1.32 9.56 -2.99
N VAL A 156 -0.51 10.60 -2.86
CA VAL A 156 0.18 11.27 -3.96
C VAL A 156 1.67 11.23 -3.68
N ASP A 157 2.46 10.58 -4.53
CA ASP A 157 3.89 10.30 -4.30
C ASP A 157 4.17 9.73 -2.89
N GLY A 158 3.32 8.80 -2.42
CA GLY A 158 3.43 8.17 -1.12
C GLY A 158 2.98 9.03 0.07
N VAL A 159 2.47 10.23 -0.15
CA VAL A 159 1.95 11.10 0.92
C VAL A 159 0.46 10.84 1.10
N SER A 160 0.04 10.44 2.31
CA SER A 160 -1.37 10.30 2.67
C SER A 160 -2.06 11.64 2.78
N LEU A 161 -3.09 11.87 1.99
CA LEU A 161 -3.82 13.12 1.89
C LEU A 161 -5.32 12.90 1.95
N THR A 162 -6.03 13.90 2.49
CA THR A 162 -7.49 13.92 2.49
C THR A 162 -8.00 14.68 1.27
N VAL A 163 -8.86 14.03 0.50
CA VAL A 163 -9.49 14.62 -0.68
C VAL A 163 -10.46 15.73 -0.26
N VAL A 164 -10.32 16.91 -0.85
CA VAL A 164 -11.19 18.07 -0.58
C VAL A 164 -12.30 18.17 -1.63
N VAL A 165 -11.94 17.99 -2.91
CA VAL A 165 -12.87 18.05 -4.05
C VAL A 165 -12.54 16.93 -5.01
N VAL A 166 -13.57 16.29 -5.57
CA VAL A 166 -13.46 15.33 -6.67
C VAL A 166 -14.21 15.88 -7.88
N GLY A 167 -13.53 15.97 -9.01
CA GLY A 167 -14.12 16.24 -10.33
C GLY A 167 -14.15 15.00 -11.20
N ASP A 168 -14.58 15.14 -12.44
CA ASP A 168 -14.68 14.02 -13.39
C ASP A 168 -13.31 13.44 -13.78
N ASP A 169 -12.29 14.29 -13.89
CA ASP A 169 -10.95 13.97 -14.38
C ASP A 169 -9.82 14.42 -13.44
N SER A 170 -10.15 14.93 -12.27
CA SER A 170 -9.18 15.47 -11.32
C SER A 170 -9.73 15.48 -9.89
N PHE A 171 -8.83 15.54 -8.92
CA PHE A 171 -9.17 15.78 -7.52
C PHE A 171 -8.25 16.85 -6.94
N ALA A 172 -8.69 17.46 -5.84
CA ALA A 172 -7.91 18.46 -5.12
C ALA A 172 -7.72 18.06 -3.65
N VAL A 173 -6.55 18.39 -3.12
CA VAL A 173 -6.17 18.22 -1.72
C VAL A 173 -5.53 19.51 -1.20
N ALA A 174 -5.71 19.80 0.09
CA ALA A 174 -5.01 20.91 0.75
C ALA A 174 -3.74 20.38 1.42
N VAL A 175 -2.58 20.83 0.96
CA VAL A 175 -1.27 20.42 1.50
C VAL A 175 -0.82 21.45 2.54
N ILE A 176 -0.71 21.00 3.80
CA ILE A 176 -0.30 21.91 4.90
C ILE A 176 1.19 22.25 4.81
N THR A 177 1.60 23.36 5.42
CA THR A 177 2.97 23.88 5.37
C THR A 177 4.02 22.86 5.80
N HIS A 178 3.73 22.07 6.84
CA HIS A 178 4.64 21.02 7.28
C HIS A 178 4.88 19.98 6.18
N THR A 179 3.82 19.49 5.55
CA THR A 179 3.90 18.48 4.46
C THR A 179 4.63 19.03 3.24
N MET A 180 4.39 20.31 2.88
CA MET A 180 5.14 20.98 1.81
C MET A 180 6.64 21.03 2.09
N GLY A 181 7.05 21.28 3.35
CA GLY A 181 8.46 21.33 3.73
C GLY A 181 9.14 19.96 3.85
N ALA A 182 8.37 18.92 4.21
CA ALA A 182 8.87 17.58 4.51
C ALA A 182 8.81 16.62 3.30
N THR A 183 8.14 16.99 2.21
CA THR A 183 7.91 16.11 1.05
C THR A 183 8.21 16.82 -0.28
N THR A 184 8.30 16.04 -1.36
CA THR A 184 8.46 16.56 -2.71
C THR A 184 7.26 17.38 -3.18
N LEU A 185 6.07 17.24 -2.56
CA LEU A 185 4.85 17.94 -2.97
C LEU A 185 4.98 19.46 -2.93
N GLY A 186 5.77 20.00 -2.00
CA GLY A 186 6.02 21.44 -1.93
C GLY A 186 6.91 21.99 -3.04
N ARG A 187 7.50 21.13 -3.88
CA ARG A 187 8.39 21.47 -4.99
C ARG A 187 7.78 21.14 -6.35
N ARG A 188 6.71 20.35 -6.38
CA ARG A 188 6.05 19.95 -7.62
C ARG A 188 5.45 21.14 -8.34
N VAL A 189 5.65 21.19 -9.65
CA VAL A 189 5.09 22.21 -10.53
C VAL A 189 4.04 21.61 -11.46
N ALA A 190 3.20 22.46 -12.04
CA ALA A 190 2.19 22.04 -13.01
C ALA A 190 2.84 21.31 -14.20
N GLY A 191 2.26 20.18 -14.58
CA GLY A 191 2.75 19.31 -15.65
C GLY A 191 3.56 18.11 -15.17
N GLU A 192 4.11 18.11 -13.96
CA GLU A 192 4.87 16.97 -13.43
C GLU A 192 3.98 15.77 -13.11
N LEU A 193 4.59 14.59 -13.19
CA LEU A 193 3.93 13.32 -12.91
C LEU A 193 4.08 12.95 -11.42
N VAL A 194 2.98 12.45 -10.84
CA VAL A 194 2.94 11.95 -9.47
C VAL A 194 2.31 10.57 -9.43
N ASN A 195 2.81 9.69 -8.57
CA ASN A 195 2.24 8.38 -8.33
C ASN A 195 0.95 8.49 -7.52
N LEU A 196 -0.05 7.71 -7.89
CA LEU A 196 -1.33 7.62 -7.19
C LEU A 196 -1.55 6.20 -6.69
N GLU A 197 -1.89 6.07 -5.41
CA GLU A 197 -2.44 4.84 -4.84
C GLU A 197 -3.76 5.18 -4.15
N VAL A 198 -4.84 4.52 -4.54
CA VAL A 198 -6.15 4.69 -3.92
C VAL A 198 -6.25 3.84 -2.66
N ASP A 199 -7.13 4.21 -1.74
CA ASP A 199 -7.34 3.45 -0.51
C ASP A 199 -7.71 1.99 -0.84
N VAL A 200 -6.91 1.06 -0.34
CA VAL A 200 -7.09 -0.38 -0.58
C VAL A 200 -8.45 -0.89 -0.12
N ILE A 201 -9.04 -0.26 0.89
CA ILE A 201 -10.38 -0.62 1.38
C ILE A 201 -11.42 -0.41 0.29
N ALA A 202 -11.32 0.66 -0.50
CA ALA A 202 -12.24 0.92 -1.61
C ALA A 202 -12.19 -0.20 -2.67
N LYS A 203 -11.00 -0.74 -2.97
CA LYS A 203 -10.80 -1.87 -3.90
C LYS A 203 -11.45 -3.16 -3.38
N TYR A 204 -11.28 -3.45 -2.07
CA TYR A 204 -11.92 -4.62 -1.47
C TYR A 204 -13.43 -4.49 -1.41
N VAL A 205 -13.96 -3.31 -1.06
CA VAL A 205 -15.40 -3.05 -1.06
C VAL A 205 -15.98 -3.26 -2.47
N GLU A 206 -15.35 -2.69 -3.50
CA GLU A 206 -15.80 -2.91 -4.89
C GLU A 206 -15.81 -4.40 -5.25
N ARG A 207 -14.74 -5.13 -4.92
CA ARG A 207 -14.64 -6.55 -5.23
C ARG A 207 -15.74 -7.38 -4.54
N LEU A 208 -16.02 -7.07 -3.28
CA LEU A 208 -17.08 -7.76 -2.52
C LEU A 208 -18.46 -7.44 -3.06
N LEU A 209 -18.75 -6.19 -3.41
CA LEU A 209 -20.01 -5.79 -4.02
C LEU A 209 -20.21 -6.42 -5.40
N SER A 210 -19.16 -6.49 -6.20
CA SER A 210 -19.19 -7.11 -7.52
C SER A 210 -19.32 -8.63 -7.46
N ALA A 211 -18.79 -9.28 -6.43
CA ALA A 211 -18.91 -10.72 -6.19
C ALA A 211 -20.20 -11.09 -5.47
N GLY A 212 -20.77 -10.18 -4.68
CA GLY A 212 -21.86 -10.42 -3.74
C GLY A 212 -23.26 -10.45 -4.32
N ALA A 213 -23.42 -10.39 -5.65
CA ALA A 213 -24.71 -10.64 -6.27
C ALA A 213 -25.17 -12.10 -6.13
N THR A 214 -24.38 -13.01 -5.55
CA THR A 214 -24.68 -14.44 -5.61
C THR A 214 -24.75 -15.20 -4.28
N THR A 215 -24.24 -14.73 -3.14
CA THR A 215 -24.58 -15.38 -1.84
C THR A 215 -24.06 -14.57 -0.65
N PRO A 216 -24.91 -14.16 0.31
CA PRO A 216 -24.43 -13.70 1.60
C PRO A 216 -23.67 -14.86 2.29
N TYR A 217 -22.45 -14.63 2.77
CA TYR A 217 -21.85 -15.51 3.78
C TYR A 217 -22.69 -15.38 5.05
N LEU A 218 -23.68 -16.26 5.17
CA LEU A 218 -24.29 -16.54 6.46
C LEU A 218 -23.30 -17.46 7.18
N PRO A 219 -22.74 -17.06 8.34
CA PRO A 219 -22.01 -18.01 9.15
C PRO A 219 -22.95 -19.16 9.44
N THR A 220 -22.61 -20.37 8.98
CA THR A 220 -23.29 -21.57 9.40
C THR A 220 -23.14 -21.60 10.91
N THR A 221 -24.24 -21.47 11.63
CA THR A 221 -24.27 -21.79 13.06
C THR A 221 -23.69 -23.19 13.20
N PRO A 222 -22.71 -23.40 14.09
CA PRO A 222 -22.25 -24.76 14.39
C PRO A 222 -23.50 -25.60 14.67
N ASP A 223 -23.62 -26.76 14.02
CA ASP A 223 -24.72 -27.67 14.24
C ASP A 223 -24.96 -27.81 15.74
N ALA A 224 -26.15 -27.49 16.20
CA ALA A 224 -26.56 -27.76 17.58
C ALA A 224 -26.26 -29.24 17.83
N PRO A 225 -25.70 -29.64 18.97
CA PRO A 225 -25.41 -31.02 19.26
C PRO A 225 -26.74 -31.80 19.14
N THR A 226 -26.72 -32.79 18.25
CA THR A 226 -27.84 -33.72 18.11
C THR A 226 -28.01 -34.39 19.46
N THR A 227 -29.10 -34.09 20.16
CA THR A 227 -29.51 -34.83 21.36
C THR A 227 -29.70 -36.28 20.96
N PRO A 228 -29.12 -37.26 21.68
CA PRO A 228 -29.42 -38.68 21.43
C PRO A 228 -30.92 -38.92 21.55
N ASP A 229 -31.47 -39.74 20.64
CA ASP A 229 -32.84 -40.11 20.58
C ASP A 229 -33.42 -40.46 21.95
N ALA A 230 -34.47 -39.76 22.34
CA ALA A 230 -35.30 -40.16 23.50
C ALA A 230 -35.89 -41.54 23.20
N PRO A 231 -35.91 -42.48 24.17
CA PRO A 231 -36.45 -43.82 23.97
C PRO A 231 -37.95 -43.73 23.62
N THR A 232 -38.29 -44.40 22.54
CA THR A 232 -39.70 -44.53 22.07
C THR A 232 -40.56 -45.16 23.16
N PRO A 233 -41.70 -44.58 23.57
CA PRO A 233 -42.60 -45.21 24.52
C PRO A 233 -43.20 -46.48 23.90
N PRO A 234 -43.39 -47.55 24.69
CA PRO A 234 -43.93 -48.81 24.21
C PRO A 234 -45.36 -48.64 23.67
N SER A 235 -45.60 -49.25 22.51
CA SER A 235 -46.89 -49.31 21.82
C SER A 235 -47.98 -49.89 22.72
N ALA A 236 -49.06 -49.15 22.94
CA ALA A 236 -50.27 -49.65 23.57
C ALA A 236 -51.05 -50.49 22.56
N ALA A 237 -50.71 -51.77 22.49
CA ALA A 237 -51.49 -52.76 21.76
C ALA A 237 -52.30 -53.59 22.72
N ALA A 238 -53.60 -53.59 22.48
CA ALA A 238 -54.58 -54.62 22.77
C ALA A 238 -54.97 -54.86 24.25
N ARG A 239 -56.05 -54.26 24.63
CA ARG A 239 -57.05 -54.96 25.43
C ARG A 239 -58.42 -54.78 24.78
N ALA A 240 -58.73 -55.77 23.95
CA ALA A 240 -60.11 -56.03 23.55
C ALA A 240 -60.63 -57.23 24.35
N THR A 241 -61.88 -57.15 24.55
CA THR A 241 -62.84 -58.24 24.84
C THR A 241 -63.02 -58.66 26.28
N GLY A 242 -64.28 -58.58 26.65
CA GLY A 242 -64.85 -59.35 27.76
C GLY A 242 -66.17 -58.83 28.22
N SER A 243 -67.22 -59.05 27.39
CA SER A 243 -68.59 -59.51 27.69
C SER A 243 -69.28 -59.03 28.95
N SER A 244 -70.49 -58.45 28.71
CA SER A 244 -71.70 -58.48 29.47
C SER A 244 -72.11 -59.93 29.89
N PRO A 245 -73.02 -60.20 30.82
CA PRO A 245 -74.27 -59.51 31.07
C PRO A 245 -74.75 -59.54 32.55
N ARG A 246 -75.60 -58.69 32.96
CA ARG A 246 -76.98 -58.67 33.51
C ARG A 246 -77.25 -57.43 34.35
#